data_be2f000b91250eb9f89763816bc3644b
#
_entry.id   be2f000b91250eb9f89763816bc3644b
#
_cell.length_a   1.000
_cell.length_b   1.000
_cell.length_c   1.000
_cell.angle_alpha   90.00
_cell.angle_beta   90.00
_cell.angle_gamma   90.00
#
_symmetry.space_group_name_H-M   'P 1'
#
loop_
_entity.id
_entity.type
_entity.pdbx_description
1 polymer ?
#
loop_
_entity_poly.entity_id
_entity_poly.type
_entity_poly.pdbx_seq_one_letter_code
_entity_poly.pdbx_strand_id
1 'polypeptide(L)'
;MLAAHSICKDACVVVMEKFSPELVYQILVLRKNIFTDPQKPIQVLPAIYEINDPKPDDPVLVTTNFSITYFSVANEVEGSGLPAWLVVADAEGMSVLTAWAAGKFDSESIAKAVKQFGVGDKVSKKVIVLPGHVAVLSGELEEELPDWEIRVGPREAVDLPAYMKSALT
;
A
#
# COMPACT_ATOMS: atom_id res chain seq x y z
N MET A 1 -23.53 21.87 7.27
CA MET A 1 -24.03 20.51 6.94
C MET A 1 -24.49 20.41 5.48
N LEU A 2 -25.40 21.26 4.98
CA LEU A 2 -25.90 21.22 3.57
C LEU A 2 -24.78 21.32 2.53
N ALA A 3 -23.84 22.26 2.68
CA ALA A 3 -22.72 22.43 1.74
C ALA A 3 -21.83 21.17 1.63
N ALA A 4 -21.52 20.52 2.75
CA ALA A 4 -20.78 19.27 2.76
C ALA A 4 -21.53 18.15 2.03
N HIS A 5 -22.84 18.02 2.29
CA HIS A 5 -23.69 17.06 1.61
C HIS A 5 -23.77 17.32 0.10
N SER A 6 -23.86 18.58 -0.33
CA SER A 6 -23.88 18.96 -1.73
C SER A 6 -22.58 18.57 -2.43
N ILE A 7 -21.43 18.81 -1.79
CA ILE A 7 -20.12 18.40 -2.33
C ILE A 7 -20.03 16.88 -2.46
N CYS A 8 -20.49 16.11 -1.46
CA CYS A 8 -20.53 14.64 -1.54
C CYS A 8 -21.49 14.11 -2.62
N LYS A 9 -22.32 14.97 -3.22
CA LYS A 9 -23.25 14.68 -4.32
C LYS A 9 -22.83 15.36 -5.63
N ASP A 10 -21.54 15.58 -5.80
CA ASP A 10 -20.93 16.13 -7.02
C ASP A 10 -21.35 17.56 -7.38
N ALA A 11 -21.74 18.37 -6.39
CA ALA A 11 -22.04 19.78 -6.66
C ALA A 11 -20.77 20.54 -7.07
N CYS A 12 -20.75 21.07 -8.29
CA CYS A 12 -19.65 21.88 -8.81
C CYS A 12 -19.57 23.27 -8.19
N VAL A 13 -20.71 23.80 -7.74
CA VAL A 13 -20.84 25.14 -7.16
C VAL A 13 -21.71 25.09 -5.91
N VAL A 14 -21.25 25.70 -4.84
CA VAL A 14 -21.98 25.86 -3.58
C VAL A 14 -22.05 27.35 -3.24
N VAL A 15 -23.26 27.89 -3.18
CA VAL A 15 -23.49 29.29 -2.80
C VAL A 15 -23.79 29.36 -1.30
N MET A 16 -23.09 30.23 -0.59
CA MET A 16 -23.26 30.45 0.85
C MET A 16 -23.69 31.90 1.13
N GLU A 17 -24.63 32.10 2.01
CA GLU A 17 -25.11 33.42 2.37
C GLU A 17 -24.08 34.28 3.11
N LYS A 18 -23.20 33.63 3.86
CA LYS A 18 -22.14 34.29 4.63
C LYS A 18 -20.80 33.58 4.40
N PHE A 19 -19.76 34.38 4.28
CA PHE A 19 -18.39 33.88 4.27
C PHE A 19 -17.92 33.62 5.71
N SER A 20 -17.52 32.36 5.98
CA SER A 20 -16.84 31.97 7.21
C SER A 20 -15.60 31.16 6.84
N PRO A 21 -14.39 31.69 7.08
CA PRO A 21 -13.14 31.02 6.74
C PRO A 21 -13.05 29.62 7.33
N GLU A 22 -13.52 29.44 8.57
CA GLU A 22 -13.47 28.17 9.29
C GLU A 22 -14.33 27.10 8.58
N LEU A 23 -15.55 27.47 8.16
CA LEU A 23 -16.44 26.57 7.45
C LEU A 23 -15.93 26.28 6.02
N VAL A 24 -15.42 27.30 5.33
CA VAL A 24 -14.86 27.16 3.99
C VAL A 24 -13.65 26.23 4.02
N TYR A 25 -12.76 26.38 5.00
CA TYR A 25 -11.60 25.50 5.16
C TYR A 25 -12.00 24.04 5.32
N GLN A 26 -12.97 23.75 6.19
CA GLN A 26 -13.47 22.38 6.40
C GLN A 26 -14.07 21.78 5.13
N ILE A 27 -14.81 22.60 4.35
CA ILE A 27 -15.40 22.17 3.08
C ILE A 27 -14.31 21.89 2.03
N LEU A 28 -13.26 22.72 1.98
CA LEU A 28 -12.11 22.49 1.09
C LEU A 28 -11.32 21.23 1.46
N VAL A 29 -11.15 20.97 2.77
CA VAL A 29 -10.52 19.73 3.26
C VAL A 29 -11.37 18.52 2.87
N LEU A 30 -12.69 18.58 3.08
CA LEU A 30 -13.61 17.53 2.67
C LEU A 30 -13.52 17.27 1.17
N ARG A 31 -13.59 18.33 0.35
CA ARG A 31 -13.46 18.22 -1.10
C ARG A 31 -12.13 17.60 -1.50
N LYS A 32 -11.03 18.02 -0.90
CA LYS A 32 -9.71 17.48 -1.18
C LYS A 32 -9.59 15.99 -0.82
N ASN A 33 -10.24 15.55 0.24
CA ASN A 33 -10.20 14.14 0.65
C ASN A 33 -11.13 13.22 -0.16
N ILE A 34 -12.26 13.74 -0.65
CA ILE A 34 -13.23 12.96 -1.42
C ILE A 34 -12.96 13.07 -2.92
N PHE A 35 -12.56 14.26 -3.38
CA PHE A 35 -12.24 14.58 -4.77
C PHE A 35 -10.76 14.94 -4.93
N THR A 36 -9.84 14.22 -4.29
CA THR A 36 -8.53 14.07 -4.92
C THR A 36 -8.83 13.55 -6.29
N ASP A 37 -8.27 14.19 -7.30
CA ASP A 37 -8.43 13.79 -8.71
C ASP A 37 -8.58 12.26 -8.76
N PRO A 38 -9.76 11.71 -9.14
CA PRO A 38 -9.96 10.26 -9.15
C PRO A 38 -8.97 9.56 -10.09
N GLN A 39 -8.32 10.31 -10.97
CA GLN A 39 -7.23 9.84 -11.82
C GLN A 39 -5.86 9.89 -11.14
N LYS A 40 -5.73 10.52 -9.98
CA LYS A 40 -4.48 10.60 -9.21
C LYS A 40 -4.77 10.41 -7.71
N PRO A 41 -5.03 9.19 -7.27
CA PRO A 41 -5.18 8.92 -5.84
C PRO A 41 -3.90 9.32 -5.09
N ILE A 42 -4.03 9.65 -3.80
CA ILE A 42 -2.88 9.98 -2.97
C ILE A 42 -1.95 8.76 -2.94
N GLN A 43 -0.74 8.97 -3.41
CA GLN A 43 0.25 7.91 -3.62
C GLN A 43 1.49 8.14 -2.76
N VAL A 44 2.11 7.03 -2.37
CA VAL A 44 3.47 7.00 -1.86
C VAL A 44 4.41 6.71 -3.03
N LEU A 45 5.64 7.18 -2.96
CA LEU A 45 6.63 6.88 -4.00
C LEU A 45 6.90 5.36 -4.03
N PRO A 46 6.87 4.73 -5.21
CA PRO A 46 7.31 3.36 -5.36
C PRO A 46 8.80 3.23 -4.98
N ALA A 47 9.09 2.44 -3.97
CA ALA A 47 10.44 2.25 -3.44
C ALA A 47 10.48 1.05 -2.49
N ILE A 48 11.68 0.75 -1.99
CA ILE A 48 11.86 -0.11 -0.82
C ILE A 48 11.99 0.77 0.44
N TYR A 49 11.19 0.47 1.45
CA TYR A 49 11.18 1.15 2.74
C TYR A 49 11.70 0.23 3.83
N GLU A 50 12.46 0.78 4.75
CA GLU A 50 13.03 0.10 5.91
C GLU A 50 12.14 0.40 7.13
N ILE A 51 11.63 -0.64 7.78
CA ILE A 51 10.78 -0.51 8.97
C ILE A 51 11.46 -1.22 10.13
N ASN A 52 11.66 -0.52 11.25
CA ASN A 52 12.31 -1.03 12.47
C ASN A 52 13.75 -1.53 12.24
N ASP A 53 14.53 -0.85 11.40
CA ASP A 53 15.95 -1.14 11.12
C ASP A 53 16.21 -2.59 10.68
N PRO A 54 15.66 -3.02 9.52
CA PRO A 54 15.72 -4.40 9.06
C PRO A 54 17.15 -4.80 8.66
N LYS A 55 17.48 -6.04 8.97
CA LYS A 55 18.73 -6.69 8.58
C LYS A 55 18.53 -7.50 7.30
N PRO A 56 19.61 -7.94 6.66
CA PRO A 56 19.51 -8.74 5.43
C PRO A 56 18.70 -10.04 5.55
N ASP A 57 18.58 -10.60 6.76
CA ASP A 57 17.81 -11.82 6.99
C ASP A 57 16.33 -11.60 7.29
N ASP A 58 15.90 -10.33 7.39
CA ASP A 58 14.52 -9.99 7.69
C ASP A 58 13.63 -10.08 6.45
N PRO A 59 12.31 -10.32 6.63
CA PRO A 59 11.40 -10.59 5.54
C PRO A 59 11.14 -9.36 4.67
N VAL A 60 10.80 -9.61 3.42
CA VAL A 60 10.34 -8.61 2.47
C VAL A 60 8.83 -8.67 2.34
N LEU A 61 8.13 -7.62 2.74
CA LEU A 61 6.70 -7.44 2.52
C LEU A 61 6.48 -6.69 1.22
N VAL A 62 5.40 -6.98 0.49
CA VAL A 62 5.05 -6.27 -0.75
C VAL A 62 3.67 -5.65 -0.63
N THR A 63 3.53 -4.42 -1.12
CA THR A 63 2.24 -3.72 -1.21
C THR A 63 2.19 -2.75 -2.39
N THR A 64 1.06 -2.09 -2.59
CA THR A 64 0.87 -1.06 -3.62
C THR A 64 1.20 0.34 -3.09
N ASN A 65 1.40 1.28 -4.01
CA ASN A 65 1.68 2.68 -3.68
C ASN A 65 0.44 3.51 -3.29
N PHE A 66 -0.71 2.89 -3.06
CA PHE A 66 -1.86 3.59 -2.49
C PHE A 66 -1.57 3.99 -1.04
N SER A 67 -1.67 5.27 -0.72
CA SER A 67 -1.26 5.81 0.59
C SER A 67 -1.93 5.10 1.77
N ILE A 68 -3.24 4.83 1.68
CA ILE A 68 -3.97 4.18 2.78
C ILE A 68 -3.42 2.76 3.00
N THR A 69 -3.20 1.99 1.93
CA THR A 69 -2.64 0.64 2.04
C THR A 69 -1.22 0.67 2.62
N TYR A 70 -0.38 1.58 2.10
CA TYR A 70 0.98 1.74 2.61
C TYR A 70 1.00 2.04 4.11
N PHE A 71 0.26 3.08 4.54
CA PHE A 71 0.24 3.47 5.95
C PHE A 71 -0.38 2.40 6.85
N SER A 72 -1.38 1.66 6.37
CA SER A 72 -1.95 0.54 7.13
C SER A 72 -0.90 -0.53 7.39
N VAL A 73 -0.16 -0.95 6.37
CA VAL A 73 0.90 -1.96 6.51
C VAL A 73 2.07 -1.42 7.34
N ALA A 74 2.58 -0.24 7.00
CA ALA A 74 3.74 0.36 7.66
C ALA A 74 3.50 0.58 9.16
N ASN A 75 2.34 1.14 9.54
CA ASN A 75 2.02 1.42 10.95
C ASN A 75 1.88 0.13 11.77
N GLU A 76 1.27 -0.93 11.21
CA GLU A 76 1.15 -2.21 11.92
C GLU A 76 2.51 -2.88 12.12
N VAL A 77 3.38 -2.86 11.11
CA VAL A 77 4.74 -3.40 11.23
C VAL A 77 5.57 -2.54 12.20
N GLU A 78 5.53 -1.22 12.07
CA GLU A 78 6.26 -0.29 12.96
C GLU A 78 5.81 -0.47 14.41
N GLY A 79 4.51 -0.50 14.67
CA GLY A 79 3.93 -0.68 16.00
C GLY A 79 4.22 -2.05 16.61
N SER A 80 4.51 -3.07 15.81
CA SER A 80 4.90 -4.40 16.29
C SER A 80 6.32 -4.47 16.85
N GLY A 81 7.19 -3.53 16.47
CA GLY A 81 8.62 -3.53 16.74
C GLY A 81 9.42 -4.59 15.97
N LEU A 82 8.78 -5.34 15.07
CA LEU A 82 9.46 -6.33 14.22
C LEU A 82 10.06 -5.66 12.98
N PRO A 83 11.30 -6.02 12.61
CA PRO A 83 11.94 -5.46 11.42
C PRO A 83 11.38 -6.08 10.14
N ALA A 84 11.24 -5.27 9.10
CA ALA A 84 10.88 -5.73 7.76
C ALA A 84 11.28 -4.74 6.67
N TRP A 85 11.58 -5.27 5.50
CA TRP A 85 11.67 -4.53 4.26
C TRP A 85 10.28 -4.42 3.64
N LEU A 86 9.84 -3.23 3.25
CA LEU A 86 8.56 -3.01 2.59
C LEU A 86 8.77 -2.53 1.16
N VAL A 87 8.52 -3.38 0.20
CA VAL A 87 8.52 -3.05 -1.23
C VAL A 87 7.17 -2.48 -1.62
N VAL A 88 7.17 -1.26 -2.09
CA VAL A 88 6.00 -0.55 -2.58
C VAL A 88 6.04 -0.52 -4.09
N ALA A 89 5.23 -1.36 -4.73
CA ALA A 89 5.12 -1.41 -6.19
C ALA A 89 4.24 -0.27 -6.72
N ASP A 90 4.56 0.22 -7.91
CA ASP A 90 3.71 1.19 -8.59
C ASP A 90 2.44 0.50 -9.11
N ALA A 91 1.32 0.92 -8.60
CA ALA A 91 -0.02 0.46 -8.97
C ALA A 91 -0.95 1.65 -9.28
N GLU A 92 -0.37 2.76 -9.75
CA GLU A 92 -1.10 4.01 -10.06
C GLU A 92 -1.93 4.52 -8.86
N GLY A 93 -1.50 4.20 -7.62
CA GLY A 93 -2.20 4.58 -6.40
C GLY A 93 -3.46 3.78 -6.11
N MET A 94 -3.63 2.62 -6.71
CA MET A 94 -4.76 1.73 -6.43
C MET A 94 -4.47 0.79 -5.25
N SER A 95 -5.52 0.43 -4.51
CA SER A 95 -5.42 -0.60 -3.46
C SER A 95 -5.12 -1.97 -4.06
N VAL A 96 -4.63 -2.90 -3.24
CA VAL A 96 -4.17 -4.23 -3.69
C VAL A 96 -5.19 -4.94 -4.60
N LEU A 97 -6.45 -5.07 -4.15
CA LEU A 97 -7.50 -5.74 -4.94
C LEU A 97 -7.88 -4.97 -6.20
N THR A 98 -7.98 -3.66 -6.12
CA THR A 98 -8.31 -2.82 -7.27
C THR A 98 -7.20 -2.87 -8.31
N ALA A 99 -5.95 -2.78 -7.88
CA ALA A 99 -4.78 -2.84 -8.75
C ALA A 99 -4.64 -4.22 -9.41
N TRP A 100 -4.87 -5.30 -8.66
CA TRP A 100 -4.88 -6.65 -9.20
C TRP A 100 -5.98 -6.82 -10.26
N ALA A 101 -7.21 -6.41 -9.97
CA ALA A 101 -8.32 -6.47 -10.92
C ALA A 101 -8.09 -5.62 -12.18
N ALA A 102 -7.33 -4.54 -12.07
CA ALA A 102 -6.95 -3.67 -13.18
C ALA A 102 -5.68 -4.13 -13.92
N GLY A 103 -5.05 -5.25 -13.53
CA GLY A 103 -3.79 -5.73 -14.11
C GLY A 103 -2.60 -4.80 -13.87
N LYS A 104 -2.60 -4.08 -12.73
CA LYS A 104 -1.54 -3.16 -12.32
C LYS A 104 -0.72 -3.67 -11.12
N PHE A 105 -1.17 -4.76 -10.52
CA PHE A 105 -0.48 -5.45 -9.43
C PHE A 105 -0.58 -6.95 -9.65
N ASP A 106 0.36 -7.47 -10.40
CA ASP A 106 0.49 -8.86 -10.82
C ASP A 106 1.90 -9.38 -10.52
N SER A 107 2.18 -10.63 -10.84
CA SER A 107 3.49 -11.27 -10.64
C SER A 107 4.62 -10.53 -11.35
N GLU A 108 4.39 -10.09 -12.58
CA GLU A 108 5.39 -9.37 -13.38
C GLU A 108 5.72 -8.00 -12.77
N SER A 109 4.72 -7.22 -12.39
CA SER A 109 4.90 -5.89 -11.78
C SER A 109 5.61 -5.97 -10.42
N ILE A 110 5.29 -6.98 -9.61
CA ILE A 110 5.96 -7.24 -8.33
C ILE A 110 7.43 -7.65 -8.58
N ALA A 111 7.67 -8.61 -9.46
CA ALA A 111 9.03 -9.04 -9.79
C ALA A 111 9.88 -7.90 -10.35
N LYS A 112 9.28 -7.05 -11.18
CA LYS A 112 9.94 -5.84 -11.71
C LYS A 112 10.32 -4.89 -10.59
N ALA A 113 9.42 -4.62 -9.63
CA ALA A 113 9.71 -3.75 -8.49
C ALA A 113 10.86 -4.32 -7.64
N VAL A 114 10.84 -5.62 -7.34
CA VAL A 114 11.90 -6.31 -6.59
C VAL A 114 13.26 -6.18 -7.28
N LYS A 115 13.31 -6.39 -8.60
CA LYS A 115 14.54 -6.26 -9.41
C LYS A 115 14.98 -4.80 -9.52
N GLN A 116 14.06 -3.87 -9.79
CA GLN A 116 14.35 -2.45 -10.00
C GLN A 116 14.89 -1.77 -8.74
N PHE A 117 14.39 -2.12 -7.57
CA PHE A 117 14.83 -1.54 -6.30
C PHE A 117 16.03 -2.28 -5.69
N GLY A 118 16.61 -3.26 -6.39
CA GLY A 118 17.79 -3.99 -5.93
C GLY A 118 17.57 -4.72 -4.61
N VAL A 119 16.34 -5.22 -4.39
CA VAL A 119 15.96 -5.88 -3.12
C VAL A 119 16.86 -7.10 -2.87
N GLY A 120 17.18 -7.86 -3.93
CA GLY A 120 18.03 -9.03 -3.84
C GLY A 120 19.46 -8.75 -3.35
N ASP A 121 19.95 -7.52 -3.52
CA ASP A 121 21.28 -7.11 -3.05
C ASP A 121 21.25 -6.68 -1.57
N LYS A 122 20.07 -6.36 -1.05
CA LYS A 122 19.87 -5.90 0.33
C LYS A 122 19.58 -7.05 1.30
N VAL A 123 19.01 -8.15 0.80
CA VAL A 123 18.57 -9.28 1.63
C VAL A 123 19.36 -10.54 1.34
N SER A 124 19.73 -11.26 2.41
CA SER A 124 20.37 -12.57 2.33
C SER A 124 19.34 -13.70 2.27
N LYS A 125 18.25 -13.56 3.05
CA LYS A 125 17.13 -14.48 3.06
C LYS A 125 16.06 -13.98 2.09
N LYS A 126 16.00 -14.62 0.91
CA LYS A 126 15.08 -14.22 -0.16
C LYS A 126 13.66 -14.74 0.09
N VAL A 127 12.95 -14.11 1.03
CA VAL A 127 11.56 -14.42 1.37
C VAL A 127 10.69 -13.21 1.11
N ILE A 128 9.69 -13.37 0.23
CA ILE A 128 8.68 -12.35 -0.07
C ILE A 128 7.34 -12.76 0.52
N VAL A 129 6.69 -11.83 1.19
CA VAL A 129 5.34 -11.99 1.72
C VAL A 129 4.36 -11.19 0.89
N LEU A 130 3.47 -11.89 0.19
CA LEU A 130 2.37 -11.32 -0.58
C LEU A 130 1.18 -10.97 0.31
N PRO A 131 0.43 -9.89 0.00
CA PRO A 131 -0.86 -9.65 0.63
C PRO A 131 -1.81 -10.83 0.41
N GLY A 132 -2.48 -11.31 1.47
CA GLY A 132 -3.38 -12.47 1.39
C GLY A 132 -4.54 -12.32 0.40
N HIS A 133 -4.89 -11.09 0.05
CA HIS A 133 -5.91 -10.80 -0.96
C HIS A 133 -5.52 -11.27 -2.38
N VAL A 134 -4.24 -11.36 -2.67
CA VAL A 134 -3.68 -11.76 -3.97
C VAL A 134 -2.87 -13.04 -3.89
N ALA A 135 -3.25 -13.94 -2.99
CA ALA A 135 -2.62 -15.25 -2.81
C ALA A 135 -2.50 -16.07 -4.11
N VAL A 136 -3.41 -15.84 -5.05
CA VAL A 136 -3.43 -16.50 -6.37
C VAL A 136 -2.19 -16.21 -7.21
N LEU A 137 -1.48 -15.12 -6.93
CA LEU A 137 -0.26 -14.73 -7.64
C LEU A 137 0.99 -15.50 -7.18
N SER A 138 0.90 -16.29 -6.10
CA SER A 138 2.10 -16.93 -5.52
C SER A 138 2.84 -17.82 -6.49
N GLY A 139 2.13 -18.71 -7.21
CA GLY A 139 2.75 -19.62 -8.16
C GLY A 139 3.39 -18.91 -9.35
N GLU A 140 2.71 -17.91 -9.94
CA GLU A 140 3.26 -17.12 -11.03
C GLU A 140 4.47 -16.28 -10.57
N LEU A 141 4.44 -15.78 -9.33
CA LEU A 141 5.57 -15.02 -8.81
C LEU A 141 6.79 -15.90 -8.50
N GLU A 142 6.61 -17.17 -8.12
CA GLU A 142 7.68 -18.16 -8.00
C GLU A 142 8.36 -18.41 -9.35
N GLU A 143 7.61 -18.40 -10.45
CA GLU A 143 8.17 -18.52 -11.79
C GLU A 143 8.99 -17.28 -12.18
N GLU A 144 8.53 -16.08 -11.84
CA GLU A 144 9.23 -14.81 -12.11
C GLU A 144 10.47 -14.58 -11.24
N LEU A 145 10.46 -15.14 -10.02
CA LEU A 145 11.50 -14.99 -9.01
C LEU A 145 11.93 -16.37 -8.46
N PRO A 146 12.56 -17.23 -9.26
CA PRO A 146 12.84 -18.62 -8.89
C PRO A 146 13.78 -18.79 -7.68
N ASP A 147 14.55 -17.76 -7.35
CA ASP A 147 15.44 -17.76 -6.18
C ASP A 147 14.76 -17.29 -4.89
N TRP A 148 13.47 -16.97 -4.94
CA TRP A 148 12.74 -16.42 -3.81
C TRP A 148 11.69 -17.39 -3.29
N GLU A 149 11.58 -17.48 -1.99
CA GLU A 149 10.47 -18.16 -1.31
C GLU A 149 9.29 -17.19 -1.24
N ILE A 150 8.16 -17.55 -1.84
CA ILE A 150 6.96 -16.73 -1.83
C ILE A 150 6.01 -17.23 -0.75
N ARG A 151 5.72 -16.39 0.21
CA ARG A 151 4.77 -16.67 1.27
C ARG A 151 3.53 -15.80 1.13
N VAL A 152 2.39 -16.37 1.48
CA VAL A 152 1.13 -15.64 1.53
C VAL A 152 0.91 -15.13 2.94
N GLY A 153 0.84 -13.82 3.08
CA GLY A 153 0.54 -13.15 4.33
C GLY A 153 -0.95 -13.06 4.64
N PRO A 154 -1.33 -12.38 5.71
CA PRO A 154 -2.73 -12.16 6.06
C PRO A 154 -3.42 -11.24 5.05
N ARG A 155 -4.76 -11.26 5.08
CA ARG A 155 -5.56 -10.33 4.27
C ARG A 155 -5.59 -8.93 4.87
N GLU A 156 -5.69 -8.83 6.19
CA GLU A 156 -5.77 -7.57 6.90
C GLU A 156 -4.41 -7.18 7.49
N ALA A 157 -4.05 -5.90 7.39
CA ALA A 157 -2.78 -5.40 7.90
C ALA A 157 -2.64 -5.59 9.42
N VAL A 158 -3.74 -5.51 10.17
CA VAL A 158 -3.78 -5.71 11.63
C VAL A 158 -3.29 -7.08 12.07
N ASP A 159 -3.36 -8.07 11.19
CA ASP A 159 -2.91 -9.45 11.47
C ASP A 159 -1.43 -9.67 11.16
N LEU A 160 -0.75 -8.70 10.52
CA LEU A 160 0.67 -8.79 10.17
C LEU A 160 1.58 -9.04 11.37
N PRO A 161 1.43 -8.34 12.52
CA PRO A 161 2.29 -8.59 13.67
C PRO A 161 2.24 -10.03 14.20
N ALA A 162 1.05 -10.62 14.23
CA ALA A 162 0.85 -12.00 14.66
C ALA A 162 1.45 -12.99 13.64
N TYR A 163 1.22 -12.74 12.35
CA TYR A 163 1.77 -13.53 11.26
C TYR A 163 3.30 -13.51 11.26
N MET A 164 3.90 -12.33 11.37
CA MET A 164 5.36 -12.17 11.38
C MET A 164 6.01 -12.94 12.53
N LYS A 165 5.41 -12.89 13.72
CA LYS A 165 5.90 -13.65 14.91
C LYS A 165 5.82 -15.16 14.75
N SER A 166 4.78 -15.66 14.06
CA SER A 166 4.53 -17.10 13.99
C SER A 166 5.12 -17.78 12.75
N ALA A 167 5.20 -17.07 11.64
CA ALA A 167 5.55 -17.65 10.34
C ALA A 167 6.92 -17.23 9.81
N LEU A 168 7.51 -16.14 10.34
CA LEU A 168 8.74 -15.56 9.77
C LEU A 168 9.92 -15.61 10.75
N THR A 169 9.70 -15.93 12.01
CA THR A 169 10.74 -16.29 12.98
C THR A 169 11.00 -17.77 12.89
#